data_00d39f149b820b21c9d3c878df474caf
#
_entry.id   00d39f149b820b21c9d3c878df474caf
#
_cell.length_a   1.000
_cell.length_b   1.000
_cell.length_c   1.000
_cell.angle_alpha   90.00
_cell.angle_beta   90.00
_cell.angle_gamma   90.00
#
_symmetry.space_group_name_H-M   'P 1'
#
loop_
_entity.id
_entity.type
_entity.pdbx_description
1 polymer ?
#
loop_
_entity_poly.entity_id
_entity_poly.type
_entity_poly.pdbx_seq_one_letter_code
_entity_poly.pdbx_strand_id
1 'polypeptide(L)'
;MCGLAGELRFDHQPADLAAVERITHHLAPRGPDAWGFHSQGPIALGHRRLKIMDLSDGSAQPMVDNQLGLSLAFNGAIYNFPELRAELESLGYAFYSGGDTEVLLKGYHAWGEALLPKLNGMFAFAIWERDAKRLFIARDRLGVKPLYLSRTGQRLRFASTLPALLKGGDINPILDPVALNHYLNFHAVVPAPRTLLAGIEKLPPASWMRIEADGRTEQKTWWTLHYGPHADEMNLDLEDWRDRVLDSTRDAVAIRQRAAVDVGVLLSGGVDSSLLVGLLREVGVENLSTFSIGFQDAGGERGDEFQYSDLIAKHYGTQHHQLRIDEKEIIEQLPAAFRAMSEPMVSHDCIAFYLLSREVAKHCKVVQSGQGADELFAGYHWYPQVDGADDPYAAYREAFFDRSYEDYAATVQPKWLTANDAAGDFVKEHFAQPGADAAVDKALRLDSTVMLVDDPVKRVDNMTMAWGLEARTPFLDYRLVELSARVPGKFKLPDGGKQVLKEAARLVIPSEVIDRKKGYFPVPGLKHLQGDTLNWVRELLLDPSQDRGLFNPAMLDRLLTDPQGQLTPLRGSKLWQLAALNLWLSEQGI
;
A
#
# COMPACT_ATOMS: atom_id res chain seq x y z
N MET A 1 13.44 2.46 -3.38
CA MET A 1 12.75 2.59 -2.06
C MET A 1 13.63 2.08 -0.95
N CYS A 2 13.28 2.40 0.30
CA CYS A 2 14.22 2.26 1.40
C CYS A 2 13.53 1.69 2.64
N GLY A 3 14.28 1.51 3.70
CA GLY A 3 13.76 1.28 5.03
C GLY A 3 14.28 2.36 5.97
N LEU A 4 13.40 3.05 6.69
CA LEU A 4 13.77 4.00 7.71
C LEU A 4 13.42 3.47 9.10
N ALA A 5 14.22 3.87 10.08
CA ALA A 5 14.03 3.55 11.49
C ALA A 5 14.53 4.70 12.37
N GLY A 6 14.02 4.81 13.58
CA GLY A 6 14.57 5.75 14.54
C GLY A 6 13.98 5.61 15.94
N GLU A 7 14.64 6.28 16.87
CA GLU A 7 14.20 6.45 18.26
C GLU A 7 14.41 7.90 18.71
N LEU A 8 13.41 8.49 19.35
CA LEU A 8 13.51 9.75 20.09
C LEU A 8 13.20 9.50 21.57
N ARG A 9 14.07 9.97 22.47
CA ARG A 9 13.87 9.92 23.91
C ARG A 9 13.41 11.26 24.46
N PHE A 10 12.47 11.22 25.41
CA PHE A 10 11.87 12.40 26.04
C PHE A 10 12.48 12.74 27.40
N ASP A 11 13.31 11.86 27.94
CA ASP A 11 14.03 12.04 29.20
C ASP A 11 15.44 12.62 29.01
N HIS A 12 15.74 13.10 27.81
CA HIS A 12 17.02 13.68 27.42
C HIS A 12 18.22 12.71 27.50
N GLN A 13 17.99 11.43 27.80
CA GLN A 13 19.05 10.41 27.71
C GLN A 13 19.41 10.13 26.26
N PRO A 14 20.60 9.62 25.98
CA PRO A 14 20.95 9.15 24.65
C PRO A 14 19.97 8.10 24.14
N ALA A 15 19.62 8.17 22.85
CA ALA A 15 18.79 7.16 22.20
C ALA A 15 19.49 5.80 22.20
N ASP A 16 18.71 4.71 22.23
CA ASP A 16 19.19 3.33 22.13
C ASP A 16 19.56 3.01 20.68
N LEU A 17 20.79 3.35 20.29
CA LEU A 17 21.31 3.09 18.93
C LEU A 17 21.28 1.59 18.61
N ALA A 18 21.55 0.71 19.58
CA ALA A 18 21.55 -0.75 19.35
C ALA A 18 20.15 -1.27 19.00
N ALA A 19 19.08 -0.68 19.60
CA ALA A 19 17.71 -0.99 19.18
C ALA A 19 17.42 -0.52 17.76
N VAL A 20 17.84 0.71 17.41
CA VAL A 20 17.68 1.25 16.05
C VAL A 20 18.47 0.42 15.03
N GLU A 21 19.64 -0.08 15.39
CA GLU A 21 20.44 -1.00 14.55
C GLU A 21 19.69 -2.32 14.30
N ARG A 22 19.12 -2.96 15.33
CA ARG A 22 18.30 -4.18 15.17
C ARG A 22 17.12 -3.96 14.24
N ILE A 23 16.38 -2.85 14.41
CA ILE A 23 15.26 -2.46 13.55
C ILE A 23 15.76 -2.28 12.10
N THR A 24 16.82 -1.52 11.92
CA THR A 24 17.39 -1.22 10.59
C THR A 24 17.91 -2.47 9.90
N HIS A 25 18.54 -3.38 10.62
CA HIS A 25 19.00 -4.65 10.04
C HIS A 25 17.85 -5.52 9.56
N HIS A 26 16.72 -5.53 10.26
CA HIS A 26 15.52 -6.25 9.81
C HIS A 26 14.92 -5.67 8.53
N LEU A 27 15.13 -4.39 8.24
CA LEU A 27 14.72 -3.72 7.01
C LEU A 27 15.64 -4.00 5.80
N ALA A 28 16.67 -4.84 5.94
CA ALA A 28 17.66 -5.12 4.88
C ALA A 28 17.06 -5.51 3.52
N PRO A 29 15.99 -6.33 3.44
CA PRO A 29 15.37 -6.66 2.15
C PRO A 29 14.85 -5.45 1.40
N ARG A 30 14.35 -4.42 2.11
CA ARG A 30 13.82 -3.20 1.51
C ARG A 30 14.90 -2.33 0.85
N GLY A 31 16.11 -2.33 1.41
CA GLY A 31 17.23 -1.53 0.92
C GLY A 31 18.56 -2.28 1.01
N PRO A 32 18.82 -3.20 0.05
CA PRO A 32 20.01 -4.06 0.10
C PRO A 32 21.31 -3.35 -0.28
N ASP A 33 21.26 -2.19 -0.95
CA ASP A 33 22.42 -1.58 -1.59
C ASP A 33 23.35 -0.83 -0.61
N ALA A 34 22.79 -0.27 0.47
CA ALA A 34 23.57 0.44 1.49
C ALA A 34 22.78 0.60 2.81
N TRP A 35 23.49 0.97 3.87
CA TRP A 35 22.88 1.33 5.16
C TRP A 35 23.68 2.44 5.83
N GLY A 36 23.04 3.11 6.80
CA GLY A 36 23.67 4.13 7.61
C GLY A 36 22.94 4.36 8.92
N PHE A 37 23.66 4.98 9.85
CA PHE A 37 23.17 5.36 11.17
C PHE A 37 23.63 6.76 11.51
N HIS A 38 22.79 7.50 12.24
CA HIS A 38 23.15 8.77 12.85
C HIS A 38 22.55 8.81 14.26
N SER A 39 23.37 9.20 15.25
CA SER A 39 22.93 9.36 16.63
C SER A 39 23.46 10.67 17.20
N GLN A 40 22.56 11.45 17.81
CA GLN A 40 22.92 12.74 18.41
C GLN A 40 22.03 13.00 19.65
N GLY A 41 22.58 12.71 20.83
CA GLY A 41 21.81 12.87 22.08
C GLY A 41 20.55 12.01 22.11
N PRO A 42 19.36 12.62 22.23
CA PRO A 42 18.12 11.86 22.39
C PRO A 42 17.58 11.22 21.11
N ILE A 43 18.17 11.49 19.94
CA ILE A 43 17.76 10.93 18.65
C ILE A 43 18.75 9.91 18.12
N ALA A 44 18.24 8.82 17.55
CA ALA A 44 18.97 7.93 16.67
C ALA A 44 18.13 7.64 15.43
N LEU A 45 18.75 7.69 14.25
CA LEU A 45 18.17 7.39 12.95
C LEU A 45 18.95 6.25 12.31
N GLY A 46 18.23 5.36 11.65
CA GLY A 46 18.78 4.27 10.85
C GLY A 46 18.12 4.22 9.48
N HIS A 47 18.85 3.77 8.48
CA HIS A 47 18.36 3.70 7.11
C HIS A 47 18.91 2.50 6.35
N ARG A 48 18.07 1.90 5.50
CA ARG A 48 18.42 0.92 4.46
C ARG A 48 18.08 1.50 3.11
N ARG A 49 19.06 1.52 2.20
CA ARG A 49 18.95 2.21 0.92
C ARG A 49 18.82 1.23 -0.24
N LEU A 50 17.84 1.48 -1.11
CA LEU A 50 17.77 0.97 -2.47
C LEU A 50 18.14 2.13 -3.42
N LYS A 51 19.25 2.02 -4.13
CA LYS A 51 19.78 3.06 -5.02
C LYS A 51 18.98 3.09 -6.33
N ILE A 52 18.19 4.17 -6.53
CA ILE A 52 17.30 4.33 -7.70
C ILE A 52 17.43 5.73 -8.32
N MET A 53 17.18 6.82 -7.55
CA MET A 53 17.18 8.20 -8.07
C MET A 53 18.60 8.74 -8.25
N ASP A 54 19.50 8.40 -7.34
CA ASP A 54 20.91 8.73 -7.36
C ASP A 54 21.71 7.50 -6.92
N LEU A 55 22.64 7.03 -7.75
CA LEU A 55 23.45 5.86 -7.47
C LEU A 55 24.71 6.19 -6.66
N SER A 56 25.04 7.47 -6.53
CA SER A 56 26.21 7.96 -5.81
C SER A 56 26.04 7.85 -4.29
N ASP A 57 27.16 7.97 -3.57
CA ASP A 57 27.13 8.06 -2.11
C ASP A 57 26.76 9.47 -1.60
N GLY A 58 26.65 10.47 -2.49
CA GLY A 58 26.15 11.80 -2.16
C GLY A 58 24.72 11.81 -1.60
N SER A 59 23.91 10.80 -1.97
CA SER A 59 22.56 10.61 -1.43
C SER A 59 22.51 9.53 -0.34
N ALA A 60 23.60 9.27 0.39
CA ALA A 60 23.59 8.35 1.53
C ALA A 60 22.69 8.88 2.65
N GLN A 61 22.10 7.94 3.39
CA GLN A 61 21.16 8.26 4.48
C GLN A 61 21.51 7.44 5.76
N PRO A 62 21.22 8.00 6.98
CA PRO A 62 20.63 9.31 7.23
C PRO A 62 21.48 10.44 6.64
N MET A 63 20.82 11.39 5.93
CA MET A 63 21.50 12.56 5.38
C MET A 63 21.60 13.64 6.45
N VAL A 64 22.82 14.13 6.70
CA VAL A 64 23.09 15.12 7.75
C VAL A 64 23.65 16.39 7.12
N ASP A 65 22.97 17.50 7.35
CA ASP A 65 23.47 18.83 7.02
C ASP A 65 23.78 19.60 8.32
N ASN A 66 25.05 19.69 8.65
CA ASN A 66 25.51 20.33 9.89
C ASN A 66 25.33 21.86 9.88
N GLN A 67 25.30 22.49 8.71
CA GLN A 67 25.11 23.94 8.59
C GLN A 67 23.63 24.29 8.82
N LEU A 68 22.73 23.48 8.26
CA LEU A 68 21.27 23.65 8.44
C LEU A 68 20.77 23.06 9.77
N GLY A 69 21.60 22.28 10.48
CA GLY A 69 21.21 21.61 11.73
C GLY A 69 20.15 20.53 11.54
N LEU A 70 20.09 19.88 10.37
CA LEU A 70 19.07 18.90 10.01
C LEU A 70 19.67 17.51 9.77
N SER A 71 18.94 16.47 10.20
CA SER A 71 19.24 15.08 9.87
C SER A 71 17.98 14.40 9.35
N LEU A 72 18.04 13.73 8.19
CA LEU A 72 16.90 13.14 7.47
C LEU A 72 17.10 11.64 7.27
N ALA A 73 16.04 10.87 7.57
CA ALA A 73 15.84 9.50 7.05
C ALA A 73 14.54 9.47 6.23
N PHE A 74 14.63 8.98 5.00
CA PHE A 74 13.57 9.05 4.00
C PHE A 74 13.38 7.71 3.27
N ASN A 75 12.15 7.23 3.22
CA ASN A 75 11.70 6.09 2.42
C ASN A 75 10.70 6.59 1.37
N GLY A 76 11.08 6.64 0.11
CA GLY A 76 10.19 7.11 -0.94
C GLY A 76 10.89 7.52 -2.23
N ALA A 77 10.14 8.25 -3.05
CA ALA A 77 10.59 8.91 -4.27
C ALA A 77 9.80 10.22 -4.45
N ILE A 78 10.51 11.33 -4.61
CA ILE A 78 9.91 12.64 -4.95
C ILE A 78 10.12 12.86 -6.44
N TYR A 79 9.06 12.69 -7.22
CA TYR A 79 9.18 12.69 -8.68
C TYR A 79 9.46 14.09 -9.25
N ASN A 80 8.93 15.16 -8.64
CA ASN A 80 9.18 16.54 -9.05
C ASN A 80 10.39 17.18 -8.37
N PHE A 81 11.37 16.36 -7.92
CA PHE A 81 12.57 16.88 -7.28
C PHE A 81 13.41 17.83 -8.17
N PRO A 82 13.49 17.65 -9.51
CA PRO A 82 14.25 18.59 -10.34
C PRO A 82 13.66 20.00 -10.34
N GLU A 83 12.33 20.12 -10.38
CA GLU A 83 11.60 21.39 -10.36
C GLU A 83 11.77 22.08 -9.00
N LEU A 84 11.64 21.32 -7.91
CA LEU A 84 11.87 21.84 -6.55
C LEU A 84 13.33 22.24 -6.33
N ARG A 85 14.28 21.49 -6.90
CA ARG A 85 15.69 21.84 -6.86
C ARG A 85 15.95 23.19 -7.51
N ALA A 86 15.42 23.43 -8.71
CA ALA A 86 15.57 24.71 -9.41
C ALA A 86 14.98 25.87 -8.59
N GLU A 87 13.83 25.69 -7.94
CA GLU A 87 13.24 26.67 -7.03
C GLU A 87 14.18 26.95 -5.84
N LEU A 88 14.73 25.91 -5.21
CA LEU A 88 15.67 26.07 -4.10
C LEU A 88 17.00 26.72 -4.51
N GLU A 89 17.55 26.39 -5.69
CA GLU A 89 18.73 27.03 -6.23
C GLU A 89 18.50 28.54 -6.43
N SER A 90 17.29 28.93 -6.87
CA SER A 90 16.91 30.35 -6.98
C SER A 90 16.84 31.07 -5.63
N LEU A 91 16.61 30.33 -4.53
CA LEU A 91 16.65 30.82 -3.15
C LEU A 91 18.08 30.81 -2.56
N GLY A 92 19.09 30.40 -3.32
CA GLY A 92 20.50 30.42 -2.91
C GLY A 92 21.01 29.11 -2.30
N TYR A 93 20.24 28.02 -2.34
CA TYR A 93 20.71 26.70 -1.88
C TYR A 93 21.66 26.08 -2.92
N ALA A 94 22.81 25.63 -2.47
CA ALA A 94 23.74 24.80 -3.26
C ALA A 94 23.51 23.31 -2.97
N PHE A 95 23.73 22.44 -3.96
CA PHE A 95 23.52 21.00 -3.88
C PHE A 95 24.81 20.25 -4.18
N TYR A 96 25.02 19.13 -3.48
CA TYR A 96 26.17 18.23 -3.67
C TYR A 96 25.77 16.84 -4.18
N SER A 97 24.49 16.49 -4.12
CA SER A 97 23.96 15.23 -4.64
C SER A 97 23.05 15.44 -5.85
N GLY A 98 22.79 14.36 -6.60
CA GLY A 98 21.89 14.38 -7.76
C GLY A 98 20.46 13.91 -7.46
N GLY A 99 20.17 13.50 -6.22
CA GLY A 99 18.93 12.84 -5.86
C GLY A 99 17.86 13.75 -5.23
N ASP A 100 16.75 13.15 -4.93
CA ASP A 100 15.58 13.75 -4.28
C ASP A 100 15.74 13.93 -2.77
N THR A 101 16.62 13.16 -2.14
CA THR A 101 16.85 13.19 -0.68
C THR A 101 17.33 14.56 -0.20
N GLU A 102 18.32 15.14 -0.88
CA GLU A 102 18.83 16.46 -0.53
C GLU A 102 17.82 17.58 -0.81
N VAL A 103 17.04 17.42 -1.88
CA VAL A 103 15.94 18.34 -2.20
C VAL A 103 14.89 18.35 -1.09
N LEU A 104 14.54 17.17 -0.57
CA LEU A 104 13.61 17.05 0.55
C LEU A 104 14.14 17.74 1.81
N LEU A 105 15.41 17.52 2.17
CA LEU A 105 16.04 18.11 3.34
C LEU A 105 16.11 19.63 3.25
N LYS A 106 16.59 20.17 2.13
CA LYS A 106 16.70 21.62 1.91
C LYS A 106 15.34 22.30 1.71
N GLY A 107 14.41 21.61 1.06
CA GLY A 107 13.02 22.05 0.97
C GLY A 107 12.34 22.20 2.32
N TYR A 108 12.59 21.25 3.24
CA TYR A 108 12.09 21.38 4.61
C TYR A 108 12.71 22.59 5.35
N HIS A 109 14.01 22.83 5.17
CA HIS A 109 14.65 24.02 5.72
C HIS A 109 14.04 25.31 5.19
N ALA A 110 13.74 25.36 3.87
CA ALA A 110 13.21 26.56 3.22
C ALA A 110 11.74 26.84 3.57
N TRP A 111 10.92 25.78 3.64
CA TRP A 111 9.45 25.92 3.68
C TRP A 111 8.77 25.24 4.89
N GLY A 112 9.52 24.51 5.71
CA GLY A 112 8.94 23.76 6.83
C GLY A 112 7.84 22.80 6.36
N GLU A 113 6.70 22.80 7.07
CA GLU A 113 5.55 21.96 6.72
C GLU A 113 4.88 22.37 5.39
N ALA A 114 5.06 23.62 4.92
CA ALA A 114 4.56 24.07 3.62
C ALA A 114 5.28 23.41 2.42
N LEU A 115 6.34 22.63 2.66
CA LEU A 115 6.93 21.75 1.67
C LEU A 115 5.93 20.65 1.22
N LEU A 116 5.15 20.06 2.15
CA LEU A 116 4.34 18.88 1.88
C LEU A 116 3.40 19.00 0.69
N PRO A 117 2.59 20.08 0.54
CA PRO A 117 1.74 20.25 -0.64
C PRO A 117 2.53 20.43 -1.96
N LYS A 118 3.79 20.88 -1.92
CA LYS A 118 4.64 21.01 -3.09
C LYS A 118 5.15 19.66 -3.64
N LEU A 119 5.19 18.60 -2.80
CA LEU A 119 5.72 17.31 -3.18
C LEU A 119 4.77 16.54 -4.10
N ASN A 120 5.27 16.09 -5.26
CA ASN A 120 4.67 15.00 -6.03
C ASN A 120 5.54 13.77 -5.87
N GLY A 121 5.04 12.80 -5.09
CA GLY A 121 5.81 11.62 -4.75
C GLY A 121 5.07 10.69 -3.79
N MET A 122 5.72 9.59 -3.49
CA MET A 122 5.35 8.64 -2.45
C MET A 122 6.43 8.68 -1.37
N PHE A 123 6.06 8.90 -0.12
CA PHE A 123 7.05 9.12 0.92
C PHE A 123 6.59 8.86 2.35
N ALA A 124 7.53 8.41 3.15
CA ALA A 124 7.53 8.58 4.60
C ALA A 124 8.94 9.05 5.00
N PHE A 125 9.04 10.07 5.83
CA PHE A 125 10.33 10.59 6.27
C PHE A 125 10.31 11.08 7.71
N ALA A 126 11.51 11.15 8.29
CA ALA A 126 11.77 11.69 9.62
C ALA A 126 12.91 12.70 9.53
N ILE A 127 12.70 13.93 10.01
CA ILE A 127 13.69 14.99 10.08
C ILE A 127 13.89 15.39 11.53
N TRP A 128 15.13 15.30 11.99
CA TRP A 128 15.55 15.84 13.27
C TRP A 128 16.08 17.27 13.10
N GLU A 129 15.51 18.20 13.85
CA GLU A 129 15.95 19.58 13.97
C GLU A 129 16.81 19.74 15.23
N ARG A 130 18.13 19.72 15.05
CA ARG A 130 19.11 19.75 16.15
C ARG A 130 18.92 20.93 17.11
N ASP A 131 18.78 22.13 16.56
CA ASP A 131 18.79 23.36 17.34
C ASP A 131 17.44 23.59 18.04
N ALA A 132 16.34 23.18 17.39
CA ALA A 132 15.00 23.17 17.98
C ALA A 132 14.74 21.95 18.88
N LYS A 133 15.58 20.91 18.82
CA LYS A 133 15.44 19.63 19.56
C LYS A 133 14.06 19.00 19.36
N ARG A 134 13.62 18.90 18.12
CA ARG A 134 12.33 18.32 17.76
C ARG A 134 12.43 17.42 16.54
N LEU A 135 11.54 16.45 16.48
CA LEU A 135 11.40 15.51 15.37
C LEU A 135 10.16 15.88 14.56
N PHE A 136 10.32 15.97 13.23
CA PHE A 136 9.22 16.09 12.29
C PHE A 136 9.13 14.81 11.47
N ILE A 137 7.96 14.16 11.45
CA ILE A 137 7.69 13.00 10.62
C ILE A 137 6.50 13.28 9.72
N ALA A 138 6.52 12.77 8.48
CA ALA A 138 5.42 12.97 7.54
C ALA A 138 5.24 11.74 6.65
N ARG A 139 3.99 11.57 6.16
CA ARG A 139 3.57 10.51 5.25
C ARG A 139 2.81 11.11 4.06
N ASP A 140 2.98 10.52 2.87
CA ASP A 140 2.37 10.97 1.63
C ASP A 140 0.82 10.94 1.65
N ARG A 141 0.21 11.59 0.64
CA ARG A 141 -1.25 11.80 0.53
C ARG A 141 -2.09 10.54 0.65
N LEU A 142 -1.65 9.46 0.03
CA LEU A 142 -2.38 8.19 -0.02
C LEU A 142 -1.72 7.09 0.82
N GLY A 143 -0.73 7.46 1.67
CA GLY A 143 -0.05 6.52 2.54
C GLY A 143 0.68 5.41 1.80
N VAL A 144 1.18 5.69 0.57
CA VAL A 144 1.89 4.70 -0.26
C VAL A 144 3.11 4.16 0.46
N LYS A 145 3.82 5.03 1.21
CA LYS A 145 4.92 4.57 2.06
C LYS A 145 4.47 4.40 3.51
N PRO A 146 4.70 3.22 4.08
CA PRO A 146 4.29 2.94 5.46
C PRO A 146 5.21 3.60 6.49
N LEU A 147 4.62 3.97 7.64
CA LEU A 147 5.34 4.42 8.82
C LEU A 147 4.60 3.97 10.08
N TYR A 148 5.24 3.10 10.84
CA TYR A 148 4.75 2.56 12.10
C TYR A 148 5.44 3.21 13.29
N LEU A 149 4.68 3.48 14.34
CA LEU A 149 5.11 4.20 15.52
C LEU A 149 4.81 3.36 16.76
N SER A 150 5.70 3.37 17.75
CA SER A 150 5.42 2.83 19.08
C SER A 150 5.93 3.81 20.15
N ARG A 151 5.01 4.24 21.01
CA ARG A 151 5.34 5.10 22.14
C ARG A 151 5.31 4.29 23.44
N THR A 152 6.45 4.15 24.07
CA THR A 152 6.61 3.35 25.30
C THR A 152 7.40 4.14 26.34
N GLY A 153 6.75 4.47 27.46
CA GLY A 153 7.38 5.26 28.51
C GLY A 153 7.88 6.62 28.01
N GLN A 154 9.20 6.84 28.12
CA GLN A 154 9.85 8.11 27.78
C GLN A 154 10.49 8.11 26.38
N ARG A 155 9.94 7.34 25.44
CA ARG A 155 10.48 7.24 24.07
C ARG A 155 9.41 7.00 23.02
N LEU A 156 9.73 7.42 21.80
CA LEU A 156 9.05 7.06 20.56
C LEU A 156 10.04 6.30 19.68
N ARG A 157 9.64 5.12 19.18
CA ARG A 157 10.31 4.40 18.07
C ARG A 157 9.44 4.44 16.84
N PHE A 158 10.08 4.44 15.69
CA PHE A 158 9.39 4.40 14.41
C PHE A 158 10.16 3.56 13.38
N ALA A 159 9.42 2.94 12.46
CA ALA A 159 10.01 2.12 11.40
C ALA A 159 9.08 2.01 10.18
N SER A 160 9.64 1.68 9.04
CA SER A 160 8.89 1.42 7.80
C SER A 160 7.97 0.19 7.86
N THR A 161 8.24 -0.78 8.75
CA THR A 161 7.39 -1.97 8.90
C THR A 161 7.18 -2.29 10.37
N LEU A 162 6.00 -2.85 10.69
CA LEU A 162 5.68 -3.28 12.04
C LEU A 162 6.61 -4.41 12.54
N PRO A 163 6.92 -5.47 11.75
CA PRO A 163 7.86 -6.51 12.16
C PRO A 163 9.26 -5.97 12.51
N ALA A 164 9.74 -4.98 11.76
CA ALA A 164 11.02 -4.34 12.08
C ALA A 164 10.96 -3.59 13.42
N LEU A 165 9.86 -2.87 13.67
CA LEU A 165 9.68 -2.13 14.92
C LEU A 165 9.72 -3.06 16.15
N LEU A 166 9.15 -4.27 16.06
CA LEU A 166 9.20 -5.30 17.11
C LEU A 166 10.65 -5.74 17.44
N LYS A 167 11.58 -5.70 16.49
CA LYS A 167 13.00 -6.07 16.70
C LYS A 167 13.75 -5.04 17.56
N GLY A 168 13.17 -3.85 17.77
CA GLY A 168 13.69 -2.89 18.74
C GLY A 168 13.67 -3.40 20.19
N GLY A 169 12.78 -4.36 20.49
CA GLY A 169 12.53 -4.86 21.85
C GLY A 169 11.62 -3.92 22.66
N ASP A 170 11.26 -4.35 23.86
CA ASP A 170 10.43 -3.61 24.81
C ASP A 170 9.01 -3.24 24.33
N ILE A 171 8.52 -3.91 23.30
CA ILE A 171 7.14 -3.84 22.83
C ILE A 171 6.48 -5.16 23.17
N ASN A 172 5.42 -5.13 23.97
CA ASN A 172 4.61 -6.32 24.24
C ASN A 172 3.57 -6.46 23.13
N PRO A 173 3.64 -7.49 22.28
CA PRO A 173 2.77 -7.64 21.12
C PRO A 173 1.40 -8.21 21.51
N ILE A 174 0.56 -7.41 22.13
CA ILE A 174 -0.82 -7.78 22.48
C ILE A 174 -1.75 -7.40 21.35
N LEU A 175 -2.64 -8.32 20.94
CA LEU A 175 -3.66 -8.03 19.94
C LEU A 175 -4.65 -6.95 20.44
N ASP A 176 -5.04 -6.04 19.54
CA ASP A 176 -6.11 -5.08 19.77
C ASP A 176 -7.45 -5.70 19.35
N PRO A 177 -8.43 -5.90 20.26
CA PRO A 177 -9.73 -6.47 19.91
C PRO A 177 -10.52 -5.68 18.86
N VAL A 178 -10.39 -4.35 18.85
CA VAL A 178 -11.03 -3.50 17.85
C VAL A 178 -10.39 -3.71 16.48
N ALA A 179 -9.06 -3.79 16.42
CA ALA A 179 -8.35 -4.10 15.17
C ALA A 179 -8.65 -5.53 14.68
N LEU A 180 -8.83 -6.48 15.60
CA LEU A 180 -9.25 -7.85 15.25
C LEU A 180 -10.67 -7.86 14.65
N ASN A 181 -11.59 -7.04 15.16
CA ASN A 181 -12.91 -6.86 14.58
C ASN A 181 -12.83 -6.29 13.15
N HIS A 182 -12.03 -5.25 12.93
CA HIS A 182 -11.76 -4.72 11.59
C HIS A 182 -11.17 -5.78 10.66
N TYR A 183 -10.14 -6.49 11.12
CA TYR A 183 -9.47 -7.52 10.34
C TYR A 183 -10.43 -8.62 9.86
N LEU A 184 -11.28 -9.13 10.75
CA LEU A 184 -12.19 -10.24 10.44
C LEU A 184 -13.44 -9.81 9.67
N ASN A 185 -13.90 -8.58 9.83
CA ASN A 185 -15.14 -8.08 9.21
C ASN A 185 -14.88 -7.25 7.95
N PHE A 186 -13.88 -6.38 7.98
CA PHE A 186 -13.62 -5.39 6.92
C PHE A 186 -12.44 -5.81 6.02
N HIS A 187 -12.43 -7.04 5.57
CA HIS A 187 -11.48 -7.62 4.60
C HIS A 187 -9.99 -7.37 4.95
N ALA A 188 -9.61 -7.61 6.20
CA ALA A 188 -8.27 -7.32 6.74
C ALA A 188 -7.81 -5.85 6.66
N VAL A 189 -8.71 -4.93 6.35
CA VAL A 189 -8.47 -3.49 6.42
C VAL A 189 -8.58 -3.04 7.88
N VAL A 190 -7.45 -2.63 8.46
CA VAL A 190 -7.37 -2.06 9.82
C VAL A 190 -7.03 -0.59 9.68
N PRO A 191 -8.01 0.33 9.75
CA PRO A 191 -7.76 1.75 9.47
C PRO A 191 -6.76 2.39 10.41
N ALA A 192 -5.91 3.27 9.87
CA ALA A 192 -5.03 4.08 10.69
C ALA A 192 -5.84 4.94 11.71
N PRO A 193 -5.30 5.23 12.90
CA PRO A 193 -3.94 4.93 13.36
C PRO A 193 -3.73 3.50 13.89
N ARG A 194 -4.77 2.67 13.97
CA ARG A 194 -4.68 1.34 14.57
C ARG A 194 -3.81 0.39 13.75
N THR A 195 -3.21 -0.57 14.47
CA THR A 195 -2.66 -1.81 13.90
C THR A 195 -3.27 -2.99 14.64
N LEU A 196 -3.03 -4.21 14.17
CA LEU A 196 -3.44 -5.42 14.90
C LEU A 196 -2.83 -5.53 16.31
N LEU A 197 -1.73 -4.82 16.57
CA LEU A 197 -1.04 -4.87 17.86
C LEU A 197 -1.27 -3.58 18.65
N ALA A 198 -1.81 -3.71 19.84
CA ALA A 198 -1.97 -2.60 20.77
C ALA A 198 -0.62 -1.94 21.09
N GLY A 199 -0.60 -0.60 21.17
CA GLY A 199 0.62 0.17 21.43
C GLY A 199 1.54 0.37 20.22
N ILE A 200 1.12 -0.10 19.04
CA ILE A 200 1.73 0.23 17.74
C ILE A 200 0.68 0.93 16.88
N GLU A 201 1.05 2.07 16.32
CA GLU A 201 0.19 2.88 15.48
C GLU A 201 0.77 3.03 14.07
N LYS A 202 -0.08 3.30 13.09
CA LYS A 202 0.29 3.78 11.75
C LYS A 202 0.14 5.29 11.71
N LEU A 203 1.14 6.02 11.23
CA LEU A 203 0.91 7.42 10.87
C LEU A 203 -0.13 7.47 9.75
N PRO A 204 -1.27 8.18 9.94
CA PRO A 204 -2.31 8.25 8.90
C PRO A 204 -1.77 8.82 7.58
N PRO A 205 -2.37 8.45 6.42
CA PRO A 205 -2.10 9.11 5.15
C PRO A 205 -2.26 10.63 5.24
N ALA A 206 -1.56 11.36 4.38
CA ALA A 206 -1.62 12.83 4.33
C ALA A 206 -1.40 13.51 5.68
N SER A 207 -0.62 12.90 6.57
CA SER A 207 -0.40 13.46 7.91
C SER A 207 1.07 13.75 8.18
N TRP A 208 1.29 14.74 9.00
CA TRP A 208 2.57 14.97 9.65
C TRP A 208 2.41 15.01 11.17
N MET A 209 3.48 14.72 11.85
CA MET A 209 3.58 14.80 13.32
C MET A 209 4.87 15.52 13.69
N ARG A 210 4.77 16.51 14.58
CA ARG A 210 5.89 17.19 15.21
C ARG A 210 5.98 16.76 16.68
N ILE A 211 7.14 16.31 17.09
CA ILE A 211 7.39 15.78 18.43
C ILE A 211 8.50 16.60 19.07
N GLU A 212 8.18 17.29 20.15
CA GLU A 212 9.13 18.08 20.96
C GLU A 212 10.01 17.16 21.83
N ALA A 213 11.14 17.68 22.31
CA ALA A 213 12.06 16.93 23.15
C ALA A 213 11.45 16.43 24.48
N ASP A 214 10.37 17.07 24.96
CA ASP A 214 9.62 16.64 26.14
C ASP A 214 8.49 15.66 25.86
N GLY A 215 8.35 15.24 24.59
CA GLY A 215 7.34 14.29 24.12
C GLY A 215 5.98 14.91 23.80
N ARG A 216 5.78 16.22 23.91
CA ARG A 216 4.58 16.88 23.39
C ARG A 216 4.50 16.67 21.89
N THR A 217 3.31 16.39 21.40
CA THR A 217 3.09 16.01 20.00
C THR A 217 1.99 16.86 19.39
N GLU A 218 2.24 17.38 18.21
CA GLU A 218 1.25 18.00 17.33
C GLU A 218 1.14 17.14 16.06
N GLN A 219 -0.09 16.78 15.68
CA GLN A 219 -0.36 16.03 14.45
C GLN A 219 -1.41 16.76 13.64
N LYS A 220 -1.20 16.84 12.30
CA LYS A 220 -2.17 17.45 11.39
C LYS A 220 -2.28 16.63 10.10
N THR A 221 -3.50 16.61 9.55
CA THR A 221 -3.75 16.21 8.17
C THR A 221 -3.50 17.43 7.27
N TRP A 222 -2.65 17.28 6.24
CA TRP A 222 -2.23 18.39 5.38
C TRP A 222 -2.86 18.34 3.98
N TRP A 223 -3.59 17.26 3.66
CA TRP A 223 -4.32 17.11 2.41
C TRP A 223 -5.59 16.28 2.64
N THR A 224 -6.67 16.63 1.94
CA THR A 224 -7.96 15.93 1.99
C THR A 224 -8.51 15.84 0.58
N LEU A 225 -9.05 14.67 0.21
CA LEU A 225 -9.67 14.43 -1.07
C LEU A 225 -11.16 14.83 -1.03
N HIS A 226 -11.56 15.69 -1.96
CA HIS A 226 -12.93 16.15 -2.13
C HIS A 226 -13.52 15.60 -3.42
N TYR A 227 -14.76 15.16 -3.37
CA TYR A 227 -15.50 14.59 -4.50
C TYR A 227 -16.50 15.59 -5.07
N GLY A 228 -16.73 15.49 -6.37
CA GLY A 228 -17.65 16.33 -7.13
C GLY A 228 -16.93 17.34 -8.02
N PRO A 229 -17.52 17.64 -9.20
CA PRO A 229 -16.95 18.56 -10.19
C PRO A 229 -16.91 20.01 -9.68
N HIS A 230 -15.93 20.77 -10.13
CA HIS A 230 -15.90 22.21 -9.92
C HIS A 230 -17.00 22.89 -10.74
N ALA A 231 -17.34 24.15 -10.42
CA ALA A 231 -18.43 24.89 -11.07
C ALA A 231 -18.25 25.02 -12.60
N ASP A 232 -17.01 25.17 -13.07
CA ASP A 232 -16.64 25.26 -14.49
C ASP A 232 -16.60 23.89 -15.20
N GLU A 233 -16.70 22.79 -14.45
CA GLU A 233 -16.67 21.40 -14.95
C GLU A 233 -18.07 20.77 -15.08
N MET A 234 -19.12 21.43 -14.61
CA MET A 234 -20.49 20.90 -14.55
C MET A 234 -21.08 20.51 -15.92
N ASN A 235 -20.61 21.13 -17.00
CA ASN A 235 -21.12 20.92 -18.35
C ASN A 235 -20.18 20.07 -19.23
N LEU A 236 -19.10 19.52 -18.68
CA LEU A 236 -18.21 18.65 -19.40
C LEU A 236 -18.89 17.33 -19.76
N ASP A 237 -18.70 16.89 -20.99
CA ASP A 237 -19.19 15.59 -21.46
C ASP A 237 -18.16 14.46 -21.24
N LEU A 238 -18.48 13.27 -21.71
CA LEU A 238 -17.61 12.09 -21.55
C LEU A 238 -16.29 12.27 -22.29
N GLU A 239 -16.28 12.93 -23.45
CA GLU A 239 -15.06 13.12 -24.26
C GLU A 239 -14.13 14.12 -23.59
N ASP A 240 -14.66 15.19 -23.03
CA ASP A 240 -13.88 16.16 -22.26
C ASP A 240 -13.18 15.51 -21.05
N TRP A 241 -13.92 14.68 -20.29
CA TRP A 241 -13.36 13.96 -19.16
C TRP A 241 -12.36 12.89 -19.58
N ARG A 242 -12.65 12.15 -20.66
CA ARG A 242 -11.74 11.16 -21.26
C ARG A 242 -10.37 11.79 -21.56
N ASP A 243 -10.37 12.92 -22.25
CA ASP A 243 -9.14 13.57 -22.69
C ASP A 243 -8.32 14.06 -21.48
N ARG A 244 -8.98 14.68 -20.50
CA ARG A 244 -8.32 15.10 -19.24
C ARG A 244 -7.74 13.91 -18.46
N VAL A 245 -8.48 12.80 -18.38
CA VAL A 245 -8.01 11.57 -17.69
C VAL A 245 -6.82 10.96 -18.42
N LEU A 246 -6.87 10.91 -19.76
CA LEU A 246 -5.76 10.41 -20.57
C LEU A 246 -4.50 11.25 -20.37
N ASP A 247 -4.60 12.57 -20.47
CA ASP A 247 -3.47 13.49 -20.32
C ASP A 247 -2.87 13.40 -18.91
N SER A 248 -3.71 13.40 -17.88
CA SER A 248 -3.25 13.28 -16.50
C SER A 248 -2.60 11.91 -16.22
N THR A 249 -3.10 10.83 -16.85
CA THR A 249 -2.51 9.49 -16.73
C THR A 249 -1.17 9.44 -17.45
N ARG A 250 -1.06 10.04 -18.64
CA ARG A 250 0.20 10.15 -19.40
C ARG A 250 1.28 10.87 -18.59
N ASP A 251 0.93 12.01 -17.99
CA ASP A 251 1.83 12.76 -17.12
C ASP A 251 2.27 11.96 -15.91
N ALA A 252 1.33 11.24 -15.29
CA ALA A 252 1.61 10.39 -14.12
C ALA A 252 2.56 9.24 -14.46
N VAL A 253 2.42 8.64 -15.65
CA VAL A 253 3.32 7.60 -16.19
C VAL A 253 4.70 8.18 -16.48
N ALA A 254 4.74 9.32 -17.18
CA ALA A 254 5.99 9.96 -17.59
C ALA A 254 6.86 10.40 -16.41
N ILE A 255 6.28 11.08 -15.40
CA ILE A 255 7.04 11.54 -14.23
C ILE A 255 7.61 10.37 -13.40
N ARG A 256 6.95 9.20 -13.44
CA ARG A 256 7.40 7.99 -12.75
C ARG A 256 8.46 7.18 -13.50
N GLN A 257 8.94 7.68 -14.67
CA GLN A 257 10.14 7.18 -15.33
C GLN A 257 11.43 7.78 -14.77
N ARG A 258 11.35 8.85 -13.99
CA ARG A 258 12.51 9.50 -13.37
C ARG A 258 13.25 8.53 -12.44
N ALA A 259 14.34 7.96 -12.93
CA ALA A 259 15.21 7.02 -12.23
C ALA A 259 16.58 6.97 -12.94
N ALA A 260 17.62 6.61 -12.20
CA ALA A 260 18.95 6.30 -12.76
C ALA A 260 19.11 4.80 -13.10
N VAL A 261 18.00 4.05 -13.06
CA VAL A 261 17.92 2.61 -13.37
C VAL A 261 16.71 2.35 -14.27
N ASP A 262 16.70 1.20 -14.94
CA ASP A 262 15.59 0.80 -15.81
C ASP A 262 14.30 0.61 -15.01
N VAL A 263 13.17 0.98 -15.63
CA VAL A 263 11.82 0.87 -15.07
C VAL A 263 11.00 -0.07 -15.94
N GLY A 264 10.59 -1.21 -15.37
CA GLY A 264 9.70 -2.18 -16.01
C GLY A 264 8.23 -1.97 -15.69
N VAL A 265 7.36 -2.89 -16.14
CA VAL A 265 5.91 -2.87 -15.88
C VAL A 265 5.41 -4.25 -15.46
N LEU A 266 4.59 -4.29 -14.41
CA LEU A 266 3.79 -5.47 -14.08
C LEU A 266 2.56 -5.51 -15.01
N LEU A 267 2.53 -6.47 -15.94
CA LEU A 267 1.52 -6.57 -17.00
C LEU A 267 0.59 -7.76 -16.75
N SER A 268 -0.59 -7.51 -16.21
CA SER A 268 -1.62 -8.54 -16.00
C SER A 268 -2.47 -8.84 -17.25
N GLY A 269 -2.36 -8.03 -18.31
CA GLY A 269 -3.27 -8.09 -19.44
C GLY A 269 -4.65 -7.45 -19.17
N GLY A 270 -4.85 -6.76 -18.05
CA GLY A 270 -5.99 -5.91 -17.77
C GLY A 270 -5.82 -4.51 -18.38
N VAL A 271 -6.92 -3.75 -18.48
CA VAL A 271 -6.94 -2.38 -19.06
C VAL A 271 -5.87 -1.50 -18.41
N ASP A 272 -5.79 -1.49 -17.08
CA ASP A 272 -4.93 -0.58 -16.34
C ASP A 272 -3.45 -0.80 -16.65
N SER A 273 -2.97 -2.04 -16.51
CA SER A 273 -1.57 -2.39 -16.77
C SER A 273 -1.22 -2.28 -18.26
N SER A 274 -2.16 -2.57 -19.14
CA SER A 274 -1.97 -2.45 -20.60
C SER A 274 -1.89 -0.99 -21.02
N LEU A 275 -2.71 -0.11 -20.44
CA LEU A 275 -2.66 1.34 -20.68
C LEU A 275 -1.30 1.91 -20.27
N LEU A 276 -0.74 1.46 -19.14
CA LEU A 276 0.61 1.87 -18.72
C LEU A 276 1.67 1.52 -19.76
N VAL A 277 1.61 0.30 -20.34
CA VAL A 277 2.55 -0.11 -21.40
C VAL A 277 2.42 0.78 -22.63
N GLY A 278 1.19 1.05 -23.08
CA GLY A 278 0.95 1.92 -24.23
C GLY A 278 1.48 3.33 -24.01
N LEU A 279 1.15 3.94 -22.86
CA LEU A 279 1.60 5.29 -22.51
C LEU A 279 3.13 5.39 -22.34
N LEU A 280 3.79 4.35 -21.82
CA LEU A 280 5.25 4.31 -21.73
C LEU A 280 5.90 4.32 -23.12
N ARG A 281 5.31 3.65 -24.09
CA ARG A 281 5.78 3.70 -25.49
C ARG A 281 5.55 5.08 -26.11
N GLU A 282 4.39 5.72 -25.85
CA GLU A 282 4.11 7.09 -26.31
C GLU A 282 5.12 8.11 -25.74
N VAL A 283 5.54 7.96 -24.49
CA VAL A 283 6.55 8.84 -23.88
C VAL A 283 8.00 8.47 -24.22
N GLY A 284 8.21 7.54 -25.15
CA GLY A 284 9.51 7.25 -25.77
C GLY A 284 10.36 6.19 -25.05
N VAL A 285 9.79 5.35 -24.19
CA VAL A 285 10.55 4.24 -23.57
C VAL A 285 10.76 3.13 -24.61
N GLU A 286 11.99 2.97 -25.10
CA GLU A 286 12.31 2.00 -26.17
C GLU A 286 12.50 0.58 -25.66
N ASN A 287 13.26 0.38 -24.58
CA ASN A 287 13.59 -0.95 -24.03
C ASN A 287 12.71 -1.27 -22.83
N LEU A 288 11.42 -1.56 -23.07
CA LEU A 288 10.46 -1.80 -22.01
C LEU A 288 10.38 -3.28 -21.66
N SER A 289 10.74 -3.62 -20.41
CA SER A 289 10.53 -4.96 -19.84
C SER A 289 9.15 -5.04 -19.19
N THR A 290 8.41 -6.11 -19.50
CA THR A 290 7.09 -6.39 -18.92
C THR A 290 7.07 -7.77 -18.29
N PHE A 291 6.32 -7.91 -17.19
CA PHE A 291 6.31 -9.11 -16.36
C PHE A 291 4.88 -9.56 -16.06
N SER A 292 4.61 -10.85 -16.27
CA SER A 292 3.32 -11.49 -15.97
C SER A 292 3.53 -12.75 -15.14
N ILE A 293 2.52 -13.11 -14.36
CA ILE A 293 2.49 -14.36 -13.61
C ILE A 293 1.21 -15.12 -13.91
N GLY A 294 1.30 -16.44 -13.89
CA GLY A 294 0.17 -17.35 -14.04
C GLY A 294 0.37 -18.58 -13.14
N PHE A 295 -0.73 -19.22 -12.81
CA PHE A 295 -0.81 -20.39 -11.94
C PHE A 295 -1.41 -21.57 -12.70
N GLN A 296 -1.44 -22.73 -12.07
CA GLN A 296 -2.15 -23.89 -12.58
C GLN A 296 -3.66 -23.67 -12.48
N ASP A 297 -4.40 -24.23 -13.44
CA ASP A 297 -5.86 -24.23 -13.43
C ASP A 297 -6.36 -25.04 -12.24
N ALA A 298 -7.33 -24.52 -11.49
CA ALA A 298 -7.97 -25.24 -10.38
C ALA A 298 -9.45 -24.85 -10.24
N GLY A 299 -10.28 -25.78 -9.78
CA GLY A 299 -11.71 -25.54 -9.57
C GLY A 299 -12.48 -25.14 -10.82
N GLY A 300 -11.98 -25.47 -12.01
CA GLY A 300 -12.58 -25.06 -13.31
C GLY A 300 -12.26 -23.62 -13.73
N GLU A 301 -11.44 -22.91 -12.97
CA GLU A 301 -10.96 -21.57 -13.30
C GLU A 301 -9.57 -21.64 -13.96
N ARG A 302 -9.34 -20.80 -14.97
CA ARG A 302 -8.01 -20.65 -15.59
C ARG A 302 -7.07 -19.92 -14.63
N GLY A 303 -5.85 -20.41 -14.52
CA GLY A 303 -4.81 -19.86 -13.65
C GLY A 303 -4.01 -18.72 -14.28
N ASP A 304 -4.24 -18.38 -15.56
CA ASP A 304 -3.48 -17.32 -16.24
C ASP A 304 -4.34 -16.44 -17.16
N GLU A 305 -3.84 -15.27 -17.47
CA GLU A 305 -4.35 -14.31 -18.46
C GLU A 305 -3.31 -13.99 -19.54
N PHE A 306 -2.35 -14.89 -19.77
CA PHE A 306 -1.22 -14.66 -20.69
C PHE A 306 -1.65 -14.29 -22.12
N GLN A 307 -2.78 -14.79 -22.60
CA GLN A 307 -3.29 -14.42 -23.93
C GLN A 307 -3.43 -12.89 -24.12
N TYR A 308 -3.75 -12.16 -23.07
CA TYR A 308 -3.92 -10.70 -23.13
C TYR A 308 -2.62 -9.95 -22.89
N SER A 309 -1.79 -10.42 -21.94
CA SER A 309 -0.46 -9.84 -21.74
C SER A 309 0.44 -10.06 -22.95
N ASP A 310 0.36 -11.22 -23.62
CA ASP A 310 1.07 -11.52 -24.85
C ASP A 310 0.63 -10.62 -26.03
N LEU A 311 -0.68 -10.36 -26.13
CA LEU A 311 -1.21 -9.45 -27.14
C LEU A 311 -0.58 -8.06 -27.00
N ILE A 312 -0.58 -7.50 -25.77
CA ILE A 312 0.02 -6.19 -25.48
C ILE A 312 1.53 -6.21 -25.69
N ALA A 313 2.21 -7.22 -25.16
CA ALA A 313 3.66 -7.36 -25.30
C ALA A 313 4.10 -7.42 -26.77
N LYS A 314 3.36 -8.17 -27.60
CA LYS A 314 3.59 -8.26 -29.04
C LYS A 314 3.26 -6.95 -29.76
N HIS A 315 2.13 -6.31 -29.41
CA HIS A 315 1.70 -5.06 -30.04
C HIS A 315 2.73 -3.95 -29.86
N TYR A 316 3.29 -3.83 -28.64
CA TYR A 316 4.24 -2.78 -28.29
C TYR A 316 5.71 -3.23 -28.38
N GLY A 317 6.01 -4.48 -28.74
CA GLY A 317 7.37 -5.00 -28.88
C GLY A 317 8.16 -4.94 -27.57
N THR A 318 7.56 -5.33 -26.43
CA THR A 318 8.23 -5.33 -25.13
C THR A 318 9.06 -6.60 -24.93
N GLN A 319 10.05 -6.53 -24.02
CA GLN A 319 10.74 -7.72 -23.51
C GLN A 319 9.86 -8.37 -22.45
N HIS A 320 9.05 -9.37 -22.85
CA HIS A 320 8.04 -9.94 -21.97
C HIS A 320 8.53 -11.18 -21.24
N HIS A 321 8.41 -11.16 -19.90
CA HIS A 321 8.77 -12.25 -19.01
C HIS A 321 7.51 -12.84 -18.37
N GLN A 322 7.30 -14.16 -18.60
CA GLN A 322 6.19 -14.90 -17.99
C GLN A 322 6.70 -15.83 -16.92
N LEU A 323 6.08 -15.78 -15.74
CA LEU A 323 6.34 -16.67 -14.62
C LEU A 323 5.15 -17.61 -14.43
N ARG A 324 5.39 -18.93 -14.43
CA ARG A 324 4.39 -19.95 -14.10
C ARG A 324 4.75 -20.58 -12.76
N ILE A 325 3.77 -20.61 -11.87
CA ILE A 325 3.94 -21.09 -10.49
C ILE A 325 3.04 -22.31 -10.27
N ASP A 326 3.57 -23.33 -9.63
CA ASP A 326 2.79 -24.49 -9.19
C ASP A 326 2.27 -24.33 -7.75
N GLU A 327 1.29 -25.17 -7.37
CA GLU A 327 0.65 -25.10 -6.06
C GLU A 327 1.63 -25.43 -4.92
N LYS A 328 2.57 -26.34 -5.13
CA LYS A 328 3.56 -26.72 -4.13
C LYS A 328 4.46 -25.53 -3.78
N GLU A 329 4.91 -24.80 -4.78
CA GLU A 329 5.72 -23.59 -4.55
C GLU A 329 4.94 -22.53 -3.77
N ILE A 330 3.63 -22.38 -4.01
CA ILE A 330 2.77 -21.47 -3.24
C ILE A 330 2.84 -21.83 -1.76
N ILE A 331 2.55 -23.09 -1.39
CA ILE A 331 2.51 -23.55 0.01
C ILE A 331 3.89 -23.36 0.67
N GLU A 332 4.96 -23.73 -0.01
CA GLU A 332 6.33 -23.61 0.51
C GLU A 332 6.74 -22.16 0.79
N GLN A 333 6.24 -21.19 0.02
CA GLN A 333 6.61 -19.78 0.14
C GLN A 333 5.68 -18.95 1.03
N LEU A 334 4.50 -19.47 1.42
CA LEU A 334 3.57 -18.77 2.30
C LEU A 334 4.21 -18.25 3.59
N PRO A 335 4.97 -19.06 4.38
CA PRO A 335 5.59 -18.55 5.61
C PRO A 335 6.51 -17.36 5.37
N ALA A 336 7.33 -17.39 4.30
CA ALA A 336 8.23 -16.30 3.96
C ALA A 336 7.48 -15.04 3.51
N ALA A 337 6.40 -15.19 2.73
CA ALA A 337 5.55 -14.08 2.32
C ALA A 337 4.86 -13.42 3.52
N PHE A 338 4.33 -14.22 4.47
CA PHE A 338 3.70 -13.70 5.69
C PHE A 338 4.69 -13.04 6.64
N ARG A 339 5.92 -13.53 6.72
CA ARG A 339 7.01 -12.87 7.46
C ARG A 339 7.31 -11.48 6.92
N ALA A 340 7.16 -11.25 5.61
CA ALA A 340 7.38 -9.96 4.97
C ALA A 340 6.20 -8.98 5.13
N MET A 341 5.01 -9.44 5.54
CA MET A 341 3.84 -8.59 5.74
C MET A 341 3.98 -7.74 7.00
N SER A 342 3.71 -6.45 6.88
CA SER A 342 3.63 -5.54 8.05
C SER A 342 2.45 -5.88 8.95
N GLU A 343 1.32 -6.25 8.36
CA GLU A 343 0.14 -6.80 9.02
C GLU A 343 -0.43 -7.90 8.10
N PRO A 344 -1.16 -8.90 8.62
CA PRO A 344 -1.66 -9.99 7.79
C PRO A 344 -2.67 -9.49 6.77
N MET A 345 -2.54 -9.95 5.54
CA MET A 345 -3.44 -9.67 4.44
C MET A 345 -4.11 -10.97 4.00
N VAL A 346 -5.38 -10.88 3.62
CA VAL A 346 -6.19 -12.07 3.27
C VAL A 346 -6.28 -12.32 1.78
N SER A 347 -5.98 -11.29 0.97
CA SER A 347 -6.02 -11.40 -0.49
C SER A 347 -5.03 -12.48 -0.97
N HIS A 348 -5.52 -13.36 -1.83
CA HIS A 348 -4.71 -14.42 -2.46
C HIS A 348 -3.58 -13.84 -3.31
N ASP A 349 -3.75 -12.62 -3.80
CA ASP A 349 -2.76 -11.92 -4.63
C ASP A 349 -1.44 -11.63 -3.89
N CYS A 350 -1.43 -11.66 -2.55
CA CYS A 350 -0.23 -11.40 -1.77
C CYS A 350 0.92 -12.34 -2.13
N ILE A 351 0.65 -13.67 -2.16
CA ILE A 351 1.67 -14.65 -2.54
C ILE A 351 2.07 -14.51 -4.01
N ALA A 352 1.10 -14.17 -4.87
CA ALA A 352 1.37 -13.94 -6.28
C ALA A 352 2.33 -12.75 -6.50
N PHE A 353 2.06 -11.62 -5.82
CA PHE A 353 2.96 -10.46 -5.86
C PHE A 353 4.33 -10.77 -5.26
N TYR A 354 4.40 -11.56 -4.19
CA TYR A 354 5.65 -11.97 -3.56
C TYR A 354 6.53 -12.76 -4.54
N LEU A 355 5.95 -13.79 -5.20
CA LEU A 355 6.67 -14.64 -6.14
C LEU A 355 7.04 -13.92 -7.44
N LEU A 356 6.12 -13.10 -7.98
CA LEU A 356 6.39 -12.26 -9.15
C LEU A 356 7.54 -11.29 -8.85
N SER A 357 7.51 -10.63 -7.69
CA SER A 357 8.54 -9.66 -7.30
C SER A 357 9.92 -10.29 -7.16
N ARG A 358 10.00 -11.53 -6.69
CA ARG A 358 11.24 -12.31 -6.63
C ARG A 358 11.87 -12.47 -8.02
N GLU A 359 11.05 -12.74 -9.03
CA GLU A 359 11.54 -12.89 -10.39
C GLU A 359 11.91 -11.53 -11.01
N VAL A 360 11.03 -10.55 -10.88
CA VAL A 360 11.24 -9.19 -11.41
C VAL A 360 12.51 -8.54 -10.86
N ALA A 361 12.81 -8.73 -9.58
CA ALA A 361 14.00 -8.17 -8.93
C ALA A 361 15.33 -8.67 -9.52
N LYS A 362 15.33 -9.76 -10.30
CA LYS A 362 16.51 -10.24 -11.05
C LYS A 362 16.80 -9.40 -12.30
N HIS A 363 15.81 -8.65 -12.78
CA HIS A 363 15.86 -7.91 -14.03
C HIS A 363 15.91 -6.38 -13.83
N CYS A 364 15.13 -5.85 -12.89
CA CYS A 364 15.08 -4.42 -12.61
C CYS A 364 14.81 -4.13 -11.14
N LYS A 365 15.11 -2.89 -10.71
CA LYS A 365 14.86 -2.41 -9.34
C LYS A 365 13.55 -1.64 -9.20
N VAL A 366 12.93 -1.26 -10.31
CA VAL A 366 11.73 -0.42 -10.35
C VAL A 366 10.74 -0.99 -11.35
N VAL A 367 9.47 -1.00 -10.98
CA VAL A 367 8.36 -1.32 -11.89
C VAL A 367 7.21 -0.33 -11.72
N GLN A 368 6.47 -0.08 -12.81
CA GLN A 368 5.16 0.54 -12.72
C GLN A 368 4.08 -0.53 -12.58
N SER A 369 3.03 -0.23 -11.80
CA SER A 369 1.90 -1.11 -11.51
C SER A 369 0.58 -0.37 -11.66
N GLY A 370 -0.45 -1.05 -12.19
CA GLY A 370 -1.79 -0.50 -12.44
C GLY A 370 -2.69 -0.37 -11.21
N GLN A 371 -2.17 -0.52 -9.99
CA GLN A 371 -2.96 -0.43 -8.77
C GLN A 371 -3.55 0.97 -8.56
N GLY A 372 -4.75 1.02 -8.01
CA GLY A 372 -5.50 2.25 -7.72
C GLY A 372 -6.57 2.61 -8.76
N ALA A 373 -6.51 2.05 -9.98
CA ALA A 373 -7.45 2.38 -11.04
C ALA A 373 -8.91 1.96 -10.72
N ASP A 374 -9.10 0.84 -10.03
CA ASP A 374 -10.42 0.35 -9.63
C ASP A 374 -11.08 1.28 -8.61
N GLU A 375 -10.33 1.74 -7.63
CA GLU A 375 -10.77 2.61 -6.54
C GLU A 375 -11.03 4.04 -7.00
N LEU A 376 -10.34 4.49 -8.06
CA LEU A 376 -10.53 5.83 -8.59
C LEU A 376 -11.69 5.92 -9.60
N PHE A 377 -11.88 4.89 -10.41
CA PHE A 377 -12.79 4.90 -11.56
C PHE A 377 -13.95 3.91 -11.43
N ALA A 378 -14.30 3.48 -10.22
CA ALA A 378 -15.41 2.58 -9.92
C ALA A 378 -15.31 1.22 -10.64
N GLY A 379 -14.14 0.57 -10.59
CA GLY A 379 -13.89 -0.69 -11.30
C GLY A 379 -14.42 -1.95 -10.61
N TYR A 380 -14.92 -1.87 -9.40
CA TYR A 380 -15.44 -3.02 -8.67
C TYR A 380 -16.96 -3.17 -8.81
N HIS A 381 -17.45 -4.40 -8.71
CA HIS A 381 -18.84 -4.76 -8.94
C HIS A 381 -19.83 -4.20 -7.91
N TRP A 382 -19.35 -3.77 -6.75
CA TRP A 382 -20.22 -3.21 -5.70
C TRP A 382 -20.59 -1.74 -5.92
N TYR A 383 -19.85 -0.95 -6.68
CA TYR A 383 -20.14 0.46 -6.87
C TYR A 383 -21.50 0.72 -7.52
N PRO A 384 -21.93 0.01 -8.58
CA PRO A 384 -23.29 0.18 -9.12
C PRO A 384 -24.37 -0.23 -8.13
N GLN A 385 -24.11 -1.21 -7.25
CA GLN A 385 -25.07 -1.64 -6.22
C GLN A 385 -25.24 -0.56 -5.14
N VAL A 386 -24.14 0.08 -4.72
CA VAL A 386 -24.14 1.16 -3.75
C VAL A 386 -24.83 2.41 -4.30
N ASP A 387 -24.59 2.77 -5.58
CA ASP A 387 -25.16 3.96 -6.20
C ASP A 387 -26.70 3.88 -6.36
N GLY A 388 -27.20 2.67 -6.62
CA GLY A 388 -28.65 2.43 -6.79
C GLY A 388 -29.42 2.10 -5.51
N ALA A 389 -28.78 2.10 -4.34
CA ALA A 389 -29.39 1.65 -3.10
C ALA A 389 -30.06 2.77 -2.30
N ASP A 390 -31.21 2.46 -1.65
CA ASP A 390 -31.87 3.37 -0.69
C ASP A 390 -30.98 3.62 0.55
N ASP A 391 -30.23 2.61 0.99
CA ASP A 391 -29.19 2.72 2.02
C ASP A 391 -27.82 2.33 1.46
N PRO A 392 -27.03 3.29 0.99
CA PRO A 392 -25.71 3.04 0.41
C PRO A 392 -24.71 2.38 1.36
N TYR A 393 -24.79 2.68 2.67
CA TYR A 393 -23.97 2.04 3.69
C TYR A 393 -24.30 0.55 3.81
N ALA A 394 -25.59 0.20 3.89
CA ALA A 394 -26.02 -1.20 3.99
C ALA A 394 -25.59 -1.99 2.74
N ALA A 395 -25.75 -1.41 1.54
CA ALA A 395 -25.35 -2.03 0.28
C ALA A 395 -23.82 -2.25 0.19
N TYR A 396 -23.02 -1.27 0.60
CA TYR A 396 -21.59 -1.42 0.67
C TYR A 396 -21.18 -2.53 1.64
N ARG A 397 -21.78 -2.54 2.83
CA ARG A 397 -21.51 -3.56 3.85
C ARG A 397 -21.83 -4.97 3.35
N GLU A 398 -22.99 -5.16 2.72
CA GLU A 398 -23.39 -6.47 2.17
C GLU A 398 -22.43 -6.97 1.10
N ALA A 399 -21.91 -6.08 0.26
CA ALA A 399 -21.04 -6.43 -0.85
C ALA A 399 -19.56 -6.62 -0.46
N PHE A 400 -19.09 -5.92 0.59
CA PHE A 400 -17.65 -5.86 0.89
C PHE A 400 -17.27 -6.55 2.20
N PHE A 401 -18.13 -6.57 3.23
CA PHE A 401 -17.76 -7.13 4.53
C PHE A 401 -17.69 -8.65 4.50
N ASP A 402 -16.63 -9.21 5.04
CA ASP A 402 -16.41 -10.66 5.09
C ASP A 402 -17.35 -11.37 6.07
N ARG A 403 -17.79 -10.67 7.13
CA ARG A 403 -18.72 -11.19 8.16
C ARG A 403 -19.67 -10.12 8.66
N SER A 404 -20.86 -10.56 9.13
CA SER A 404 -21.70 -9.74 10.02
C SER A 404 -21.08 -9.71 11.43
N TYR A 405 -21.54 -8.80 12.27
CA TYR A 405 -21.10 -8.76 13.68
C TYR A 405 -21.48 -10.03 14.44
N GLU A 406 -22.65 -10.65 14.13
CA GLU A 406 -23.08 -11.90 14.73
C GLU A 406 -22.17 -13.06 14.32
N ASP A 407 -21.76 -13.14 13.05
CA ASP A 407 -20.82 -14.15 12.56
C ASP A 407 -19.42 -13.95 13.17
N TYR A 408 -18.97 -12.68 13.32
CA TYR A 408 -17.77 -12.35 14.07
C TYR A 408 -17.85 -12.83 15.52
N ALA A 409 -18.93 -12.52 16.23
CA ALA A 409 -19.12 -12.90 17.63
C ALA A 409 -19.16 -14.43 17.81
N ALA A 410 -19.67 -15.17 16.83
CA ALA A 410 -19.61 -16.63 16.82
C ALA A 410 -18.22 -17.17 16.46
N THR A 411 -17.38 -16.39 15.77
CA THR A 411 -16.05 -16.82 15.30
C THR A 411 -14.98 -16.69 16.37
N VAL A 412 -15.00 -15.60 17.17
CA VAL A 412 -13.96 -15.34 18.18
C VAL A 412 -14.38 -15.82 19.57
N GLN A 413 -13.39 -16.05 20.44
CA GLN A 413 -13.68 -16.32 21.85
C GLN A 413 -14.16 -15.05 22.59
N PRO A 414 -14.97 -15.19 23.67
CA PRO A 414 -15.59 -14.05 24.37
C PRO A 414 -14.64 -12.93 24.81
N LYS A 415 -13.39 -13.26 25.15
CA LYS A 415 -12.38 -12.28 25.56
C LYS A 415 -11.94 -11.33 24.46
N TRP A 416 -12.25 -11.66 23.19
CA TRP A 416 -11.90 -10.86 22.01
C TRP A 416 -13.08 -10.10 21.43
N LEU A 417 -14.28 -10.23 22.04
CA LEU A 417 -15.45 -9.50 21.59
C LEU A 417 -15.31 -7.99 21.87
N THR A 418 -15.68 -7.20 20.88
CA THR A 418 -15.90 -5.76 21.04
C THR A 418 -17.33 -5.50 21.55
N ALA A 419 -17.57 -4.39 22.23
CA ALA A 419 -18.90 -4.05 22.75
C ALA A 419 -19.92 -3.79 21.62
N ASN A 420 -19.45 -3.38 20.44
CA ASN A 420 -20.23 -3.03 19.25
C ASN A 420 -19.47 -3.45 17.99
N ASP A 421 -20.13 -3.30 16.83
CA ASP A 421 -19.51 -3.55 15.53
C ASP A 421 -18.59 -2.40 15.12
N ALA A 422 -17.36 -2.40 15.62
CA ALA A 422 -16.40 -1.32 15.41
C ALA A 422 -16.10 -1.07 13.91
N ALA A 423 -16.04 -2.11 13.10
CA ALA A 423 -15.83 -1.99 11.65
C ALA A 423 -17.06 -1.35 10.96
N GLY A 424 -18.26 -1.80 11.33
CA GLY A 424 -19.51 -1.23 10.82
C GLY A 424 -19.70 0.23 11.22
N ASP A 425 -19.43 0.57 12.47
CA ASP A 425 -19.52 1.95 12.97
C ASP A 425 -18.53 2.86 12.22
N PHE A 426 -17.28 2.43 12.04
CA PHE A 426 -16.26 3.18 11.29
C PHE A 426 -16.71 3.50 9.86
N VAL A 427 -17.22 2.51 9.12
CA VAL A 427 -17.68 2.71 7.73
C VAL A 427 -18.90 3.62 7.70
N LYS A 428 -19.84 3.44 8.62
CA LYS A 428 -21.04 4.29 8.74
C LYS A 428 -20.66 5.76 9.01
N GLU A 429 -19.74 6.00 9.94
CA GLU A 429 -19.23 7.34 10.23
C GLU A 429 -18.53 7.94 9.01
N HIS A 430 -17.75 7.13 8.27
CA HIS A 430 -17.06 7.59 7.06
C HIS A 430 -18.06 7.99 5.96
N PHE A 431 -19.14 7.23 5.76
CA PHE A 431 -20.20 7.57 4.81
C PHE A 431 -20.96 8.86 5.19
N ALA A 432 -21.03 9.18 6.48
CA ALA A 432 -21.68 10.39 6.98
C ALA A 432 -20.79 11.66 6.88
N GLN A 433 -19.48 11.52 6.64
CA GLN A 433 -18.59 12.68 6.54
C GLN A 433 -18.92 13.56 5.34
N PRO A 434 -18.71 14.90 5.42
CA PRO A 434 -18.87 15.81 4.28
C PRO A 434 -17.80 15.60 3.22
N GLY A 435 -18.01 16.19 2.01
CA GLY A 435 -17.03 16.16 0.91
C GLY A 435 -17.25 15.05 -0.12
N ALA A 436 -18.37 14.32 -0.03
CA ALA A 436 -18.91 13.44 -1.07
C ALA A 436 -20.42 13.36 -0.89
N ASP A 437 -21.19 13.76 -1.90
CA ASP A 437 -22.67 13.81 -1.82
C ASP A 437 -23.30 12.56 -2.44
N ALA A 438 -22.85 12.14 -3.63
CA ALA A 438 -23.36 10.96 -4.30
C ALA A 438 -22.98 9.67 -3.55
N ALA A 439 -23.84 8.66 -3.58
CA ALA A 439 -23.62 7.37 -2.91
C ALA A 439 -22.32 6.70 -3.38
N VAL A 440 -22.10 6.66 -4.69
CA VAL A 440 -20.87 6.11 -5.27
C VAL A 440 -19.64 6.89 -4.83
N ASP A 441 -19.69 8.21 -4.72
CA ASP A 441 -18.55 9.04 -4.31
C ASP A 441 -18.17 8.79 -2.83
N LYS A 442 -19.16 8.50 -1.96
CA LYS A 442 -18.89 8.10 -0.57
C LYS A 442 -18.14 6.77 -0.50
N ALA A 443 -18.53 5.79 -1.32
CA ALA A 443 -17.83 4.50 -1.42
C ALA A 443 -16.44 4.66 -2.01
N LEU A 444 -16.29 5.40 -3.11
CA LEU A 444 -14.99 5.68 -3.73
C LEU A 444 -14.04 6.43 -2.79
N ARG A 445 -14.56 7.36 -1.97
CA ARG A 445 -13.77 8.05 -0.95
C ARG A 445 -13.26 7.07 0.12
N LEU A 446 -14.13 6.20 0.65
CA LEU A 446 -13.73 5.18 1.61
C LEU A 446 -12.66 4.26 1.00
N ASP A 447 -12.91 3.77 -0.22
CA ASP A 447 -12.01 2.82 -0.87
C ASP A 447 -10.68 3.47 -1.22
N SER A 448 -10.65 4.69 -1.77
CA SER A 448 -9.41 5.36 -2.17
C SER A 448 -8.57 5.88 -0.99
N THR A 449 -9.19 6.22 0.16
CA THR A 449 -8.46 6.80 1.30
C THR A 449 -8.22 5.84 2.46
N VAL A 450 -8.91 4.70 2.50
CA VAL A 450 -8.81 3.71 3.58
C VAL A 450 -8.50 2.32 3.03
N MET A 451 -9.40 1.72 2.23
CA MET A 451 -9.24 0.35 1.75
C MET A 451 -8.00 0.20 0.85
N LEU A 452 -7.83 1.10 -0.11
CA LEU A 452 -6.66 1.13 -1.00
C LEU A 452 -5.33 1.17 -0.23
N VAL A 453 -5.29 1.94 0.87
CA VAL A 453 -4.09 2.09 1.70
C VAL A 453 -3.72 0.80 2.42
N ASP A 454 -4.74 0.15 3.02
CA ASP A 454 -4.53 -1.00 3.91
C ASP A 454 -4.69 -2.37 3.23
N ASP A 455 -5.03 -2.42 1.93
CA ASP A 455 -4.98 -3.65 1.13
C ASP A 455 -4.14 -3.47 -0.14
N PRO A 456 -4.57 -2.90 -1.28
CA PRO A 456 -3.77 -2.92 -2.51
C PRO A 456 -2.39 -2.29 -2.38
N VAL A 457 -2.29 -1.11 -1.76
CA VAL A 457 -1.03 -0.38 -1.59
C VAL A 457 -0.10 -1.09 -0.60
N LYS A 458 -0.62 -1.50 0.56
CA LYS A 458 0.14 -2.26 1.56
C LYS A 458 0.67 -3.57 0.96
N ARG A 459 -0.15 -4.29 0.20
CA ARG A 459 0.22 -5.52 -0.49
C ARG A 459 1.38 -5.30 -1.46
N VAL A 460 1.23 -4.33 -2.36
CA VAL A 460 2.28 -4.04 -3.35
C VAL A 460 3.57 -3.65 -2.65
N ASP A 461 3.54 -2.69 -1.70
CA ASP A 461 4.75 -2.26 -0.98
C ASP A 461 5.42 -3.42 -0.24
N ASN A 462 4.66 -4.21 0.54
CA ASN A 462 5.25 -5.29 1.35
C ASN A 462 5.86 -6.39 0.47
N MET A 463 5.14 -6.82 -0.57
CA MET A 463 5.56 -7.97 -1.38
C MET A 463 6.71 -7.62 -2.32
N THR A 464 6.71 -6.42 -2.91
CA THR A 464 7.81 -5.98 -3.76
C THR A 464 9.06 -5.66 -2.94
N MET A 465 8.88 -5.00 -1.79
CA MET A 465 10.02 -4.61 -0.94
C MET A 465 10.66 -5.79 -0.20
N ALA A 466 9.99 -6.92 -0.09
CA ALA A 466 10.62 -8.18 0.35
C ALA A 466 11.81 -8.59 -0.53
N TRP A 467 11.88 -8.06 -1.76
CA TRP A 467 12.91 -8.38 -2.77
C TRP A 467 13.71 -7.16 -3.24
N GLY A 468 13.61 -6.02 -2.55
CA GLY A 468 14.28 -4.80 -2.94
C GLY A 468 13.80 -4.26 -4.30
N LEU A 469 12.53 -4.44 -4.60
CA LEU A 469 11.87 -3.96 -5.82
C LEU A 469 10.96 -2.77 -5.48
N GLU A 470 11.11 -1.63 -6.17
CA GLU A 470 10.24 -0.47 -6.03
C GLU A 470 9.06 -0.56 -6.99
N ALA A 471 7.84 -0.64 -6.46
CA ALA A 471 6.63 -0.46 -7.26
C ALA A 471 6.19 1.01 -7.23
N ARG A 472 5.97 1.58 -8.41
CA ARG A 472 5.39 2.91 -8.67
C ARG A 472 3.99 2.75 -9.23
N THR A 473 3.06 3.52 -8.72
CA THR A 473 1.63 3.44 -9.05
C THR A 473 1.17 4.74 -9.72
N PRO A 474 1.16 4.84 -11.07
CA PRO A 474 0.76 6.07 -11.77
C PRO A 474 -0.66 6.53 -11.43
N PHE A 475 -1.60 5.61 -11.22
CA PHE A 475 -2.96 5.94 -10.81
C PHE A 475 -3.03 6.63 -9.43
N LEU A 476 -1.99 6.52 -8.61
CA LEU A 476 -1.88 7.23 -7.33
C LEU A 476 -1.11 8.57 -7.45
N ASP A 477 -0.96 9.13 -8.66
CA ASP A 477 -0.58 10.53 -8.80
C ASP A 477 -1.70 11.41 -8.24
N TYR A 478 -1.37 12.28 -7.28
CA TYR A 478 -2.41 13.06 -6.60
C TYR A 478 -3.24 13.94 -7.55
N ARG A 479 -2.65 14.40 -8.66
CA ARG A 479 -3.36 15.20 -9.68
C ARG A 479 -4.40 14.37 -10.40
N LEU A 480 -4.08 13.10 -10.72
CA LEU A 480 -5.02 12.16 -11.30
C LEU A 480 -6.08 11.72 -10.27
N VAL A 481 -5.69 11.53 -9.01
CA VAL A 481 -6.61 11.20 -7.91
C VAL A 481 -7.63 12.33 -7.71
N GLU A 482 -7.18 13.58 -7.62
CA GLU A 482 -8.06 14.75 -7.50
C GLU A 482 -8.93 14.94 -8.75
N LEU A 483 -8.38 14.69 -9.95
CA LEU A 483 -9.17 14.70 -11.19
C LEU A 483 -10.23 13.62 -11.18
N SER A 484 -9.87 12.38 -10.83
CA SER A 484 -10.82 11.26 -10.78
C SER A 484 -11.97 11.51 -9.80
N ALA A 485 -11.70 12.13 -8.65
CA ALA A 485 -12.72 12.48 -7.67
C ALA A 485 -13.73 13.52 -8.21
N ARG A 486 -13.34 14.34 -9.20
CA ARG A 486 -14.22 15.31 -9.87
C ARG A 486 -15.04 14.72 -11.01
N VAL A 487 -14.59 13.60 -11.62
CA VAL A 487 -15.36 12.90 -12.66
C VAL A 487 -16.68 12.42 -12.08
N PRO A 488 -17.84 12.81 -12.64
CA PRO A 488 -19.13 12.35 -12.15
C PRO A 488 -19.33 10.83 -12.24
N GLY A 489 -20.05 10.23 -11.27
CA GLY A 489 -20.32 8.78 -11.22
C GLY A 489 -20.93 8.23 -12.51
N LYS A 490 -21.79 9.02 -13.21
CA LYS A 490 -22.38 8.64 -14.50
C LYS A 490 -21.38 8.33 -15.62
N PHE A 491 -20.13 8.79 -15.51
CA PHE A 491 -19.02 8.53 -16.46
C PHE A 491 -18.02 7.50 -15.91
N LYS A 492 -18.23 6.99 -14.70
CA LYS A 492 -17.43 5.92 -14.11
C LYS A 492 -18.15 4.57 -14.13
N LEU A 493 -19.43 4.54 -13.75
CA LEU A 493 -20.21 3.32 -13.48
C LEU A 493 -20.60 2.49 -14.71
N PRO A 494 -20.95 3.06 -15.88
CA PRO A 494 -21.38 2.27 -17.03
C PRO A 494 -20.33 1.25 -17.48
N ASP A 495 -20.75 0.27 -18.30
CA ASP A 495 -19.94 -0.78 -18.90
C ASP A 495 -19.14 -1.64 -17.89
N GLY A 496 -19.72 -1.84 -16.72
CA GLY A 496 -19.11 -2.60 -15.62
C GLY A 496 -18.00 -1.83 -14.91
N GLY A 497 -18.08 -0.51 -14.90
CA GLY A 497 -17.14 0.41 -14.27
C GLY A 497 -15.98 0.85 -15.16
N LYS A 498 -15.28 1.89 -14.73
CA LYS A 498 -14.13 2.50 -15.42
C LYS A 498 -14.47 3.08 -16.81
N GLN A 499 -15.71 3.47 -17.10
CA GLN A 499 -16.08 3.91 -18.44
C GLN A 499 -15.13 4.97 -19.00
N VAL A 500 -14.93 6.09 -18.29
CA VAL A 500 -14.06 7.18 -18.75
C VAL A 500 -12.61 6.72 -18.96
N LEU A 501 -12.10 5.81 -18.11
CA LEU A 501 -10.76 5.26 -18.26
C LEU A 501 -10.68 4.28 -19.44
N LYS A 502 -11.72 3.47 -19.68
CA LYS A 502 -11.80 2.59 -20.86
C LYS A 502 -11.83 3.40 -22.15
N GLU A 503 -12.61 4.48 -22.19
CA GLU A 503 -12.65 5.37 -23.37
C GLU A 503 -11.28 6.07 -23.59
N ALA A 504 -10.58 6.47 -22.52
CA ALA A 504 -9.21 6.95 -22.64
C ALA A 504 -8.27 5.85 -23.17
N ALA A 505 -8.41 4.63 -22.67
CA ALA A 505 -7.60 3.49 -23.08
C ALA A 505 -7.81 3.11 -24.56
N ARG A 506 -9.02 3.28 -25.14
CA ARG A 506 -9.30 3.01 -26.56
C ARG A 506 -8.45 3.85 -27.51
N LEU A 507 -7.99 5.00 -27.09
CA LEU A 507 -7.10 5.86 -27.87
C LEU A 507 -5.65 5.35 -27.89
N VAL A 508 -5.31 4.41 -27.00
CA VAL A 508 -3.92 3.99 -26.77
C VAL A 508 -3.72 2.50 -27.02
N ILE A 509 -4.60 1.62 -26.50
CA ILE A 509 -4.40 0.16 -26.53
C ILE A 509 -5.45 -0.58 -27.35
N PRO A 510 -5.16 -1.82 -27.82
CA PRO A 510 -6.12 -2.64 -28.57
C PRO A 510 -7.43 -2.90 -27.82
N SER A 511 -8.56 -2.80 -28.52
CA SER A 511 -9.91 -2.96 -27.96
C SER A 511 -10.17 -4.34 -27.39
N GLU A 512 -9.51 -5.38 -27.89
CA GLU A 512 -9.63 -6.77 -27.41
C GLU A 512 -9.27 -6.91 -25.92
N VAL A 513 -8.40 -6.03 -25.40
CA VAL A 513 -8.04 -6.01 -23.99
C VAL A 513 -9.07 -5.23 -23.16
N ILE A 514 -9.71 -4.22 -23.77
CA ILE A 514 -10.67 -3.33 -23.10
C ILE A 514 -12.02 -4.01 -22.93
N ASP A 515 -12.50 -4.65 -24.02
CA ASP A 515 -13.87 -5.18 -24.12
C ASP A 515 -14.02 -6.60 -23.54
N ARG A 516 -12.93 -7.18 -23.04
CA ARG A 516 -12.96 -8.49 -22.41
C ARG A 516 -13.70 -8.46 -21.06
N LYS A 517 -14.26 -9.60 -20.67
CA LYS A 517 -14.77 -9.75 -19.30
C LYS A 517 -13.60 -9.59 -18.31
N LYS A 518 -13.80 -8.76 -17.28
CA LYS A 518 -12.80 -8.56 -16.24
C LYS A 518 -12.43 -9.90 -15.60
N GLY A 519 -11.16 -10.26 -15.66
CA GLY A 519 -10.58 -11.35 -14.89
C GLY A 519 -10.16 -10.85 -13.52
N TYR A 520 -10.05 -11.77 -12.57
CA TYR A 520 -9.37 -11.52 -11.31
C TYR A 520 -8.00 -12.19 -11.41
N PHE A 521 -7.04 -11.66 -10.67
CA PHE A 521 -5.72 -12.27 -10.56
C PHE A 521 -5.85 -13.58 -9.77
N PRO A 522 -5.96 -14.74 -10.42
CA PRO A 522 -6.36 -15.95 -9.72
C PRO A 522 -5.16 -16.56 -8.99
N VAL A 523 -5.36 -16.98 -7.74
CA VAL A 523 -4.57 -18.03 -7.09
C VAL A 523 -5.56 -19.12 -6.66
N PRO A 524 -5.98 -19.98 -7.61
CA PRO A 524 -7.11 -20.88 -7.41
C PRO A 524 -6.93 -21.81 -6.21
N GLY A 525 -5.70 -22.28 -5.93
CA GLY A 525 -5.40 -23.17 -4.82
C GLY A 525 -5.72 -22.60 -3.43
N LEU A 526 -5.58 -21.28 -3.24
CA LEU A 526 -5.93 -20.64 -1.96
C LEU A 526 -7.41 -20.26 -1.87
N LYS A 527 -8.04 -20.00 -3.02
CA LYS A 527 -9.49 -19.73 -3.09
C LYS A 527 -10.30 -20.99 -2.82
N HIS A 528 -9.89 -22.09 -3.43
CA HIS A 528 -10.55 -23.39 -3.33
C HIS A 528 -9.72 -24.32 -2.44
N LEU A 529 -9.77 -24.09 -1.11
CA LEU A 529 -9.03 -24.89 -0.14
C LEU A 529 -9.41 -26.38 -0.24
N GLN A 530 -8.55 -27.18 -0.87
CA GLN A 530 -8.71 -28.62 -1.08
C GLN A 530 -7.35 -29.31 -0.98
N GLY A 531 -7.34 -30.64 -0.93
CA GLY A 531 -6.11 -31.44 -0.97
C GLY A 531 -5.05 -31.01 0.03
N ASP A 532 -3.83 -30.85 -0.44
CA ASP A 532 -2.65 -30.51 0.38
C ASP A 532 -2.77 -29.12 1.02
N THR A 533 -3.34 -28.15 0.32
CA THR A 533 -3.56 -26.80 0.86
C THR A 533 -4.53 -26.81 2.04
N LEU A 534 -5.63 -27.57 1.97
CA LEU A 534 -6.57 -27.71 3.08
C LEU A 534 -5.94 -28.44 4.27
N ASN A 535 -5.17 -29.49 4.02
CA ASN A 535 -4.46 -30.24 5.05
C ASN A 535 -3.46 -29.33 5.78
N TRP A 536 -2.68 -28.55 5.04
CA TRP A 536 -1.75 -27.59 5.60
C TRP A 536 -2.45 -26.52 6.47
N VAL A 537 -3.58 -25.97 5.99
CA VAL A 537 -4.40 -25.01 6.77
C VAL A 537 -4.94 -25.65 8.04
N ARG A 538 -5.38 -26.91 7.97
CA ARG A 538 -5.86 -27.68 9.13
C ARG A 538 -4.77 -27.87 10.18
N GLU A 539 -3.59 -28.30 9.76
CA GLU A 539 -2.43 -28.47 10.64
C GLU A 539 -2.06 -27.15 11.32
N LEU A 540 -1.98 -26.05 10.56
CA LEU A 540 -1.68 -24.72 11.11
C LEU A 540 -2.69 -24.25 12.16
N LEU A 541 -3.99 -24.47 11.93
CA LEU A 541 -5.05 -23.98 12.82
C LEU A 541 -5.30 -24.88 14.04
N LEU A 542 -4.98 -26.17 13.95
CA LEU A 542 -5.18 -27.16 15.01
C LEU A 542 -3.91 -27.48 15.80
N ASP A 543 -2.77 -26.89 15.47
CA ASP A 543 -1.53 -27.05 16.23
C ASP A 543 -1.69 -26.47 17.64
N PRO A 544 -1.67 -27.31 18.71
CA PRO A 544 -1.82 -26.79 20.06
C PRO A 544 -0.75 -25.79 20.50
N SER A 545 0.45 -25.83 19.88
CA SER A 545 1.54 -24.89 20.16
C SER A 545 1.25 -23.50 19.60
N GLN A 546 0.30 -23.40 18.68
CA GLN A 546 -0.14 -22.15 18.03
C GLN A 546 -1.51 -21.65 18.53
N ASP A 547 -2.11 -22.36 19.51
CA ASP A 547 -3.41 -21.95 20.06
C ASP A 547 -3.25 -20.72 20.98
N ARG A 548 -3.75 -19.60 20.51
CA ARG A 548 -3.78 -18.31 21.20
C ARG A 548 -5.12 -18.03 21.87
N GLY A 549 -6.04 -18.98 21.82
CA GLY A 549 -7.43 -18.80 22.28
C GLY A 549 -8.13 -17.67 21.54
N LEU A 550 -7.92 -17.57 20.22
CA LEU A 550 -8.56 -16.54 19.39
C LEU A 550 -9.95 -16.99 18.93
N PHE A 551 -10.04 -18.20 18.42
CA PHE A 551 -11.21 -18.69 17.72
C PHE A 551 -12.08 -19.60 18.57
N ASN A 552 -13.39 -19.56 18.32
CA ASN A 552 -14.33 -20.48 18.91
C ASN A 552 -14.14 -21.88 18.26
N PRO A 553 -13.86 -22.94 19.05
CA PRO A 553 -13.62 -24.27 18.51
C PRO A 553 -14.77 -24.81 17.65
N ALA A 554 -16.02 -24.56 18.03
CA ALA A 554 -17.18 -25.01 17.26
C ALA A 554 -17.28 -24.33 15.88
N MET A 555 -16.92 -23.04 15.79
CA MET A 555 -16.86 -22.35 14.51
C MET A 555 -15.68 -22.83 13.66
N LEU A 556 -14.53 -23.06 14.27
CA LEU A 556 -13.36 -23.60 13.57
C LEU A 556 -13.67 -24.98 12.97
N ASP A 557 -14.31 -25.87 13.73
CA ASP A 557 -14.75 -27.18 13.25
C ASP A 557 -15.72 -27.07 12.06
N ARG A 558 -16.71 -26.17 12.16
CA ARG A 558 -17.63 -25.87 11.06
C ARG A 558 -16.92 -25.43 9.79
N LEU A 559 -15.96 -24.49 9.89
CA LEU A 559 -15.21 -23.99 8.75
C LEU A 559 -14.31 -25.06 8.12
N LEU A 560 -13.71 -25.92 8.94
CA LEU A 560 -12.87 -27.05 8.49
C LEU A 560 -13.69 -28.17 7.84
N THR A 561 -14.96 -28.34 8.25
CA THR A 561 -15.86 -29.36 7.70
C THR A 561 -16.41 -28.96 6.33
N ASP A 562 -16.74 -27.68 6.15
CA ASP A 562 -17.30 -27.15 4.89
C ASP A 562 -16.62 -25.84 4.48
N PRO A 563 -15.33 -25.88 4.05
CA PRO A 563 -14.59 -24.68 3.67
C PRO A 563 -15.14 -24.00 2.40
N GLN A 564 -15.79 -24.78 1.50
CA GLN A 564 -16.34 -24.26 0.24
C GLN A 564 -17.71 -23.57 0.41
N GLY A 565 -18.49 -23.98 1.40
CA GLY A 565 -19.79 -23.35 1.72
C GLY A 565 -19.65 -22.10 2.59
N GLN A 566 -18.46 -21.76 3.05
CA GLN A 566 -18.21 -20.63 3.96
C GLN A 566 -17.31 -19.57 3.29
N LEU A 567 -17.84 -18.97 2.22
CA LEU A 567 -17.15 -17.91 1.49
C LEU A 567 -17.63 -16.52 1.94
N THR A 568 -16.76 -15.52 1.73
CA THR A 568 -17.10 -14.11 1.88
C THR A 568 -17.84 -13.58 0.64
N PRO A 569 -18.50 -12.41 0.68
CA PRO A 569 -19.09 -11.78 -0.51
C PRO A 569 -18.06 -11.56 -1.64
N LEU A 570 -16.81 -11.28 -1.30
CA LEU A 570 -15.70 -11.16 -2.25
C LEU A 570 -15.15 -12.53 -2.71
N ARG A 571 -15.86 -13.62 -2.40
CA ARG A 571 -15.52 -15.01 -2.72
C ARG A 571 -14.18 -15.50 -2.16
N GLY A 572 -13.68 -14.87 -1.10
CA GLY A 572 -12.58 -15.36 -0.29
C GLY A 572 -13.03 -16.45 0.68
N SER A 573 -12.12 -17.32 1.13
CA SER A 573 -12.41 -18.32 2.14
C SER A 573 -12.36 -17.72 3.55
N LYS A 574 -13.44 -17.86 4.34
CA LYS A 574 -13.44 -17.50 5.77
C LYS A 574 -12.43 -18.33 6.58
N LEU A 575 -12.19 -19.59 6.19
CA LEU A 575 -11.18 -20.42 6.80
C LEU A 575 -9.77 -19.92 6.53
N TRP A 576 -9.49 -19.52 5.28
CA TRP A 576 -8.21 -18.91 4.90
C TRP A 576 -7.90 -17.66 5.71
N GLN A 577 -8.90 -16.81 5.95
CA GLN A 577 -8.71 -15.58 6.74
C GLN A 577 -8.21 -15.87 8.17
N LEU A 578 -8.73 -16.93 8.81
CA LEU A 578 -8.25 -17.36 10.12
C LEU A 578 -6.83 -17.93 10.05
N ALA A 579 -6.56 -18.75 9.02
CA ALA A 579 -5.22 -19.31 8.78
C ALA A 579 -4.19 -18.20 8.52
N ALA A 580 -4.53 -17.21 7.72
CA ALA A 580 -3.67 -16.05 7.42
C ALA A 580 -3.29 -15.27 8.68
N LEU A 581 -4.26 -15.02 9.57
CA LEU A 581 -3.99 -14.38 10.86
C LEU A 581 -3.04 -15.22 11.71
N ASN A 582 -3.35 -16.51 11.88
CA ASN A 582 -2.56 -17.43 12.72
C ASN A 582 -1.13 -17.59 12.18
N LEU A 583 -0.98 -17.73 10.86
CA LEU A 583 0.32 -17.82 10.20
C LEU A 583 1.16 -16.56 10.46
N TRP A 584 0.56 -15.38 10.27
CA TRP A 584 1.29 -14.12 10.49
C TRP A 584 1.75 -13.99 11.94
N LEU A 585 0.88 -14.26 12.91
CA LEU A 585 1.24 -14.24 14.33
C LEU A 585 2.41 -15.19 14.62
N SER A 586 2.38 -16.39 14.07
CA SER A 586 3.45 -17.39 14.22
C SER A 586 4.77 -16.92 13.62
N GLU A 587 4.73 -16.35 12.41
CA GLU A 587 5.93 -15.84 11.72
C GLU A 587 6.54 -14.60 12.38
N GLN A 588 5.74 -13.85 13.14
CA GLN A 588 6.24 -12.74 13.96
C GLN A 588 6.69 -13.17 15.36
N GLY A 589 6.43 -14.41 15.78
CA GLY A 589 6.75 -14.93 17.11
C GLY A 589 5.81 -14.40 18.21
N ILE A 590 4.55 -14.17 17.87
CA ILE A 590 3.49 -13.64 18.74
C ILE A 590 2.54 -14.74 19.18
#